data_e667c03be9591fe183bf8d804b049cb0
#
_entry.id   e667c03be9591fe183bf8d804b049cb0
#
_cell.length_a   1.000
_cell.length_b   1.000
_cell.length_c   1.000
_cell.angle_alpha   90.00
_cell.angle_beta   90.00
_cell.angle_gamma   90.00
#
_symmetry.space_group_name_H-M   'P 1'
#
loop_
_entity.id
_entity.type
_entity.pdbx_description
1 polymer ?
#
loop_
_entity_poly.entity_id
_entity_poly.type
_entity_poly.pdbx_seq_one_letter_code
_entity_poly.pdbx_strand_id
1 'polypeptide(L)'
;MSEFQLQTQTIKSNGFQWMNADAYLFDIDGTLLITRDGVHRNALHQAMREAYQVDTTIDGIAYHGKTDLGILRAALDRVGVSGDSFEAKLPAALEIVRREVSANAHRVTPTICAAIPDVLAELKAAGKLLGVASGNLESVGWLKVEAAGLREFFSFGSFTDHHESRADIFRQGVIEVQSRLGESATVCFIGDTPEDIKAARLANSKIVAVCTGIFTADDLRHLEPDACVASCADLLTK
;
A
#
# COMPACT_ATOMS: atom_id res chain seq x y z
N MET A 1 36.23 -19.31 -12.60
CA MET A 1 35.28 -18.39 -13.22
C MET A 1 33.99 -19.15 -13.44
N SER A 2 33.05 -19.06 -12.50
CA SER A 2 31.75 -19.73 -12.58
C SER A 2 30.72 -18.68 -12.92
N GLU A 3 30.15 -18.82 -14.12
CA GLU A 3 29.03 -18.03 -14.60
C GLU A 3 27.81 -18.25 -13.70
N PHE A 4 27.46 -17.21 -12.95
CA PHE A 4 26.14 -17.13 -12.34
C PHE A 4 25.14 -16.85 -13.47
N GLN A 5 24.56 -17.90 -14.04
CA GLN A 5 23.35 -17.78 -14.84
C GLN A 5 22.21 -17.37 -13.92
N LEU A 6 21.86 -16.08 -13.92
CA LEU A 6 20.55 -15.63 -13.47
C LEU A 6 19.51 -16.31 -14.38
N GLN A 7 18.92 -17.38 -13.87
CA GLN A 7 17.69 -17.93 -14.46
C GLN A 7 16.58 -16.93 -14.25
N THR A 8 16.27 -16.16 -15.28
CA THR A 8 14.99 -15.48 -15.44
C THR A 8 13.90 -16.54 -15.45
N GLN A 9 13.35 -16.86 -14.28
CA GLN A 9 12.20 -17.74 -14.18
C GLN A 9 10.99 -16.96 -14.71
N THR A 10 10.69 -17.18 -15.96
CA THR A 10 9.47 -16.74 -16.63
C THR A 10 8.27 -17.13 -15.78
N ILE A 11 7.51 -16.14 -15.36
CA ILE A 11 6.32 -16.27 -14.53
C ILE A 11 5.31 -17.11 -15.28
N LYS A 12 4.93 -18.25 -14.73
CA LYS A 12 3.76 -18.99 -15.17
C LYS A 12 2.52 -18.20 -14.69
N SER A 13 2.11 -17.21 -15.46
CA SER A 13 0.74 -16.72 -15.39
C SER A 13 -0.14 -17.81 -16.03
N ASN A 14 -1.10 -18.35 -15.30
CA ASN A 14 -2.13 -19.28 -15.82
C ASN A 14 -3.05 -18.55 -16.83
N GLY A 15 -2.50 -17.97 -17.91
CA GLY A 15 -3.24 -17.18 -18.88
C GLY A 15 -3.73 -15.82 -18.38
N PHE A 16 -3.32 -15.38 -17.19
CA PHE A 16 -3.67 -14.05 -16.66
C PHE A 16 -2.93 -12.97 -17.45
N GLN A 17 -3.70 -12.13 -18.13
CA GLN A 17 -3.20 -10.95 -18.83
C GLN A 17 -3.46 -9.73 -17.94
N TRP A 18 -2.41 -9.25 -17.31
CA TRP A 18 -2.50 -8.21 -16.29
C TRP A 18 -3.11 -6.88 -16.82
N MET A 19 -2.97 -6.60 -18.12
CA MET A 19 -3.51 -5.39 -18.77
C MET A 19 -5.03 -5.42 -19.02
N ASN A 20 -5.73 -6.53 -18.70
CA ASN A 20 -7.15 -6.68 -19.08
C ASN A 20 -8.14 -6.03 -18.09
N ALA A 21 -7.69 -5.57 -16.92
CA ALA A 21 -8.57 -4.85 -16.00
C ALA A 21 -8.90 -3.44 -16.52
N ASP A 22 -10.04 -2.90 -16.09
CA ASP A 22 -10.49 -1.54 -16.42
C ASP A 22 -9.81 -0.50 -15.53
N ALA A 23 -9.48 -0.88 -14.29
CA ALA A 23 -8.81 -0.03 -13.32
C ALA A 23 -7.68 -0.77 -12.59
N TYR A 24 -6.67 0.01 -12.16
CA TYR A 24 -5.52 -0.46 -11.38
C TYR A 24 -5.37 0.36 -10.12
N LEU A 25 -5.34 -0.31 -8.97
CA LEU A 25 -5.14 0.31 -7.67
C LEU A 25 -3.82 -0.18 -7.06
N PHE A 26 -2.96 0.77 -6.74
CA PHE A 26 -1.62 0.50 -6.25
C PHE A 26 -1.54 0.73 -4.73
N ASP A 27 -0.88 -0.18 -4.01
CA ASP A 27 -0.36 0.16 -2.69
C ASP A 27 0.81 1.14 -2.83
N ILE A 28 1.17 1.82 -1.73
CA ILE A 28 2.21 2.85 -1.70
C ILE A 28 3.56 2.25 -1.26
N ASP A 29 3.64 1.85 0.01
CA ASP A 29 4.90 1.51 0.66
C ASP A 29 5.36 0.09 0.29
N GLY A 30 6.45 -0.03 -0.43
CA GLY A 30 6.95 -1.30 -0.96
C GLY A 30 6.48 -1.60 -2.39
N THR A 31 5.47 -0.89 -2.89
CA THR A 31 4.90 -1.07 -4.24
C THR A 31 5.23 0.11 -5.16
N LEU A 32 4.70 1.31 -4.88
CA LEU A 32 5.02 2.52 -5.65
C LEU A 32 6.40 3.07 -5.27
N LEU A 33 6.70 3.06 -3.98
CA LEU A 33 7.87 3.73 -3.43
C LEU A 33 8.32 3.10 -2.10
N ILE A 34 9.51 3.44 -1.68
CA ILE A 34 10.07 3.10 -0.36
C ILE A 34 10.48 4.38 0.33
N THR A 35 10.02 4.61 1.57
CA THR A 35 10.48 5.69 2.45
C THR A 35 11.39 5.14 3.55
N ARG A 36 12.54 5.80 3.77
CA ARG A 36 13.50 5.44 4.83
C ARG A 36 13.83 6.61 5.74
N ASP A 37 13.15 7.75 5.55
CA ASP A 37 13.40 9.00 6.29
C ASP A 37 12.86 8.95 7.73
N GLY A 38 11.99 8.01 8.05
CA GLY A 38 11.41 7.82 9.38
C GLY A 38 10.34 8.86 9.77
N VAL A 39 9.95 9.77 8.88
CA VAL A 39 8.96 10.84 9.19
C VAL A 39 7.65 10.23 9.66
N HIS A 40 7.07 9.33 8.88
CA HIS A 40 5.80 8.68 9.21
C HIS A 40 5.89 7.83 10.50
N ARG A 41 6.97 7.03 10.66
CA ARG A 41 7.21 6.25 11.87
C ARG A 41 7.28 7.14 13.12
N ASN A 42 8.02 8.26 13.04
CA ASN A 42 8.15 9.19 14.16
C ASN A 42 6.81 9.87 14.50
N ALA A 43 5.97 10.15 13.48
CA ALA A 43 4.63 10.69 13.69
C ALA A 43 3.72 9.72 14.46
N LEU A 44 3.77 8.41 14.15
CA LEU A 44 3.05 7.39 14.92
C LEU A 44 3.54 7.33 16.37
N HIS A 45 4.86 7.39 16.61
CA HIS A 45 5.42 7.44 17.97
C HIS A 45 4.97 8.71 18.71
N GLN A 46 4.94 9.86 18.05
CA GLN A 46 4.50 11.11 18.64
C GLN A 46 3.01 11.05 19.01
N ALA A 47 2.18 10.45 18.15
CA ALA A 47 0.76 10.25 18.44
C ALA A 47 0.53 9.39 19.70
N MET A 48 1.31 8.32 19.88
CA MET A 48 1.23 7.49 21.08
C MET A 48 1.64 8.28 22.34
N ARG A 49 2.70 9.08 22.26
CA ARG A 49 3.15 9.91 23.40
C ARG A 49 2.16 11.01 23.76
N GLU A 50 1.68 11.77 22.76
CA GLU A 50 0.83 12.94 23.04
C GLU A 50 -0.62 12.56 23.36
N ALA A 51 -1.26 11.72 22.55
CA ALA A 51 -2.67 11.37 22.76
C ALA A 51 -2.86 10.37 23.89
N TYR A 52 -2.03 9.35 23.96
CA TYR A 52 -2.19 8.27 24.94
C TYR A 52 -1.30 8.42 26.15
N GLN A 53 -0.31 9.33 26.11
CA GLN A 53 0.67 9.54 27.19
C GLN A 53 1.48 8.27 27.49
N VAL A 54 1.80 7.52 26.46
CA VAL A 54 2.54 6.26 26.53
C VAL A 54 3.81 6.38 25.71
N ASP A 55 4.96 6.04 26.32
CA ASP A 55 6.24 5.95 25.61
C ASP A 55 6.44 4.52 25.12
N THR A 56 5.95 4.24 23.92
CA THR A 56 6.09 2.96 23.24
C THR A 56 6.48 3.18 21.78
N THR A 57 6.88 2.11 21.10
CA THR A 57 7.30 2.14 19.70
C THR A 57 6.60 1.06 18.89
N ILE A 58 6.64 1.19 17.57
CA ILE A 58 6.16 0.15 16.65
C ILE A 58 7.21 -0.95 16.42
N ASP A 59 8.38 -0.88 17.07
CA ASP A 59 9.42 -1.90 16.94
C ASP A 59 8.95 -3.26 17.44
N GLY A 60 9.24 -4.31 16.67
CA GLY A 60 8.82 -5.67 16.98
C GLY A 60 7.34 -5.96 16.69
N ILE A 61 6.63 -5.02 16.03
CA ILE A 61 5.30 -5.26 15.47
C ILE A 61 5.47 -5.64 13.99
N ALA A 62 4.77 -6.67 13.55
CA ALA A 62 4.66 -6.98 12.13
C ALA A 62 3.71 -5.95 11.48
N TYR A 63 4.23 -4.79 11.11
CA TYR A 63 3.44 -3.66 10.60
C TYR A 63 3.29 -3.62 9.08
N HIS A 64 4.11 -4.36 8.34
CA HIS A 64 4.02 -4.40 6.88
C HIS A 64 2.66 -4.95 6.42
N GLY A 65 2.00 -4.20 5.54
CA GLY A 65 0.65 -4.52 5.08
C GLY A 65 -0.47 -4.14 6.06
N LYS A 66 -0.16 -3.62 7.26
CA LYS A 66 -1.17 -3.09 8.19
C LYS A 66 -1.54 -1.65 7.84
N THR A 67 -2.70 -1.24 8.35
CA THR A 67 -3.14 0.16 8.31
C THR A 67 -2.52 0.96 9.46
N ASP A 68 -2.44 2.28 9.33
CA ASP A 68 -1.96 3.16 10.42
C ASP A 68 -2.76 2.97 11.71
N LEU A 69 -4.09 2.81 11.58
CA LEU A 69 -4.97 2.49 12.71
C LEU A 69 -4.59 1.16 13.34
N GLY A 70 -4.40 0.12 12.52
CA GLY A 70 -4.02 -1.20 13.00
C GLY A 70 -2.62 -1.24 13.62
N ILE A 71 -1.69 -0.40 13.14
CA ILE A 71 -0.35 -0.25 13.73
C ILE A 71 -0.45 0.41 15.12
N LEU A 72 -1.19 1.52 15.23
CA LEU A 72 -1.41 2.21 16.51
C LEU A 72 -2.07 1.27 17.53
N ARG A 73 -3.12 0.54 17.11
CA ARG A 73 -3.80 -0.43 17.96
C ARG A 73 -2.83 -1.49 18.48
N ALA A 74 -2.09 -2.14 17.59
CA ALA A 74 -1.16 -3.19 17.95
C ALA A 74 -0.03 -2.70 18.86
N ALA A 75 0.45 -1.46 18.68
CA ALA A 75 1.47 -0.87 19.56
C ALA A 75 0.94 -0.56 20.96
N LEU A 76 -0.28 -0.04 21.05
CA LEU A 76 -0.90 0.38 22.28
C LEU A 76 -1.45 -0.79 23.10
N ASP A 77 -1.98 -1.84 22.44
CA ASP A 77 -2.38 -3.09 23.12
C ASP A 77 -1.23 -3.72 23.92
N ARG A 78 0.01 -3.65 23.40
CA ARG A 78 1.20 -4.18 24.11
C ARG A 78 1.48 -3.51 25.46
N VAL A 79 0.96 -2.31 25.66
CA VAL A 79 1.15 -1.50 26.88
C VAL A 79 -0.17 -1.30 27.63
N GLY A 80 -1.19 -2.12 27.33
CA GLY A 80 -2.46 -2.17 28.05
C GLY A 80 -3.46 -1.07 27.69
N VAL A 81 -3.28 -0.36 26.57
CA VAL A 81 -4.24 0.63 26.05
C VAL A 81 -5.09 -0.02 24.96
N SER A 82 -6.33 -0.38 25.27
CA SER A 82 -7.25 -1.06 24.34
C SER A 82 -8.71 -0.66 24.61
N GLY A 83 -9.63 -1.18 23.78
CA GLY A 83 -11.07 -0.94 23.93
C GLY A 83 -11.41 0.55 23.96
N ASP A 84 -12.33 0.93 24.85
CA ASP A 84 -12.83 2.31 24.96
C ASP A 84 -11.71 3.34 25.19
N SER A 85 -10.64 2.97 25.90
CA SER A 85 -9.51 3.87 26.15
C SER A 85 -8.71 4.17 24.88
N PHE A 86 -8.63 3.21 23.97
CA PHE A 86 -8.06 3.41 22.64
C PHE A 86 -8.97 4.27 21.77
N GLU A 87 -10.25 3.89 21.64
CA GLU A 87 -11.21 4.53 20.74
C GLU A 87 -11.44 6.01 21.08
N ALA A 88 -11.55 6.34 22.38
CA ALA A 88 -11.79 7.70 22.83
C ALA A 88 -10.68 8.69 22.42
N LYS A 89 -9.46 8.22 22.24
CA LYS A 89 -8.28 9.05 21.93
C LYS A 89 -7.81 8.92 20.47
N LEU A 90 -8.34 7.95 19.74
CA LEU A 90 -7.93 7.68 18.36
C LEU A 90 -8.05 8.91 17.44
N PRO A 91 -9.17 9.70 17.44
CA PRO A 91 -9.25 10.88 16.58
C PRO A 91 -8.12 11.88 16.84
N ALA A 92 -7.78 12.13 18.09
CA ALA A 92 -6.67 13.02 18.46
C ALA A 92 -5.31 12.46 18.01
N ALA A 93 -5.11 11.15 18.15
CA ALA A 93 -3.88 10.48 17.70
C ALA A 93 -3.69 10.60 16.18
N LEU A 94 -4.74 10.38 15.40
CA LEU A 94 -4.69 10.51 13.94
C LEU A 94 -4.40 11.95 13.51
N GLU A 95 -4.95 12.93 14.21
CA GLU A 95 -4.65 14.34 13.94
C GLU A 95 -3.20 14.71 14.23
N ILE A 96 -2.62 14.11 15.28
CA ILE A 96 -1.19 14.27 15.58
C ILE A 96 -0.34 13.67 14.45
N VAL A 97 -0.68 12.48 13.96
CA VAL A 97 0.04 11.88 12.81
C VAL A 97 0.01 12.80 11.60
N ARG A 98 -1.17 13.33 11.23
CA ARG A 98 -1.32 14.26 10.10
C ARG A 98 -0.48 15.52 10.28
N ARG A 99 -0.55 16.13 11.45
CA ARG A 99 0.21 17.32 11.81
C ARG A 99 1.72 17.09 11.71
N GLU A 100 2.22 16.02 12.33
CA GLU A 100 3.66 15.71 12.37
C GLU A 100 4.22 15.39 10.99
N VAL A 101 3.50 14.62 10.18
CA VAL A 101 3.92 14.32 8.81
C VAL A 101 3.92 15.60 7.96
N SER A 102 2.88 16.42 8.04
CA SER A 102 2.79 17.69 7.32
C SER A 102 3.90 18.67 7.71
N ALA A 103 4.18 18.81 9.00
CA ALA A 103 5.24 19.69 9.50
C ALA A 103 6.65 19.26 9.03
N ASN A 104 6.83 17.96 8.79
CA ASN A 104 8.10 17.38 8.33
C ASN A 104 8.08 16.97 6.85
N ALA A 105 7.12 17.44 6.06
CA ALA A 105 6.93 17.07 4.65
C ALA A 105 8.22 17.25 3.81
N HIS A 106 8.99 18.30 4.08
CA HIS A 106 10.26 18.60 3.41
C HIS A 106 11.37 17.55 3.63
N ARG A 107 11.18 16.62 4.60
CA ARG A 107 12.10 15.53 4.92
C ARG A 107 11.69 14.20 4.30
N VAL A 108 10.49 14.13 3.75
CA VAL A 108 9.98 12.92 3.09
C VAL A 108 10.73 12.75 1.77
N THR A 109 11.54 11.71 1.68
CA THR A 109 12.45 11.44 0.55
C THR A 109 12.22 10.02 0.02
N PRO A 110 11.14 9.80 -0.75
CA PRO A 110 10.81 8.49 -1.29
C PRO A 110 11.79 8.09 -2.40
N THR A 111 12.07 6.79 -2.47
CA THR A 111 12.71 6.16 -3.63
C THR A 111 11.63 5.43 -4.41
N ILE A 112 11.42 5.78 -5.68
CA ILE A 112 10.43 5.13 -6.54
C ILE A 112 10.90 3.69 -6.84
N CYS A 113 9.97 2.72 -6.75
CA CYS A 113 10.23 1.35 -7.11
C CYS A 113 10.44 1.19 -8.64
N ALA A 114 11.19 0.16 -9.01
CA ALA A 114 11.63 -0.04 -10.40
C ALA A 114 10.47 -0.04 -11.39
N ALA A 115 10.62 0.75 -12.48
CA ALA A 115 9.71 0.87 -13.61
C ALA A 115 8.29 1.40 -13.29
N ILE A 116 8.03 1.88 -12.08
CA ILE A 116 6.71 2.44 -11.73
C ILE A 116 6.28 3.57 -12.67
N PRO A 117 7.10 4.60 -12.98
CA PRO A 117 6.67 5.65 -13.90
C PRO A 117 6.28 5.12 -15.28
N ASP A 118 7.02 4.13 -15.79
CA ASP A 118 6.77 3.55 -17.11
C ASP A 118 5.47 2.73 -17.13
N VAL A 119 5.23 1.90 -16.09
CA VAL A 119 3.98 1.13 -15.93
C VAL A 119 2.77 2.07 -15.81
N LEU A 120 2.88 3.12 -15.00
CA LEU A 120 1.79 4.09 -14.85
C LEU A 120 1.51 4.83 -16.17
N ALA A 121 2.56 5.20 -16.91
CA ALA A 121 2.42 5.85 -18.22
C ALA A 121 1.78 4.91 -19.26
N GLU A 122 2.16 3.63 -19.30
CA GLU A 122 1.58 2.64 -20.20
C GLU A 122 0.09 2.39 -19.90
N LEU A 123 -0.26 2.22 -18.61
CA LEU A 123 -1.65 2.06 -18.19
C LEU A 123 -2.50 3.30 -18.52
N LYS A 124 -1.97 4.50 -18.28
CA LYS A 124 -2.63 5.77 -18.61
C LYS A 124 -2.82 5.91 -20.12
N ALA A 125 -1.81 5.58 -20.92
CA ALA A 125 -1.90 5.58 -22.39
C ALA A 125 -2.93 4.56 -22.92
N ALA A 126 -3.11 3.44 -22.21
CA ALA A 126 -4.14 2.45 -22.50
C ALA A 126 -5.55 2.85 -22.00
N GLY A 127 -5.71 4.07 -21.47
CA GLY A 127 -7.00 4.59 -21.00
C GLY A 127 -7.50 3.95 -19.69
N LYS A 128 -6.61 3.32 -18.91
CA LYS A 128 -6.99 2.68 -17.64
C LYS A 128 -7.20 3.71 -16.54
N LEU A 129 -8.18 3.45 -15.65
CA LEU A 129 -8.39 4.25 -14.45
C LEU A 129 -7.35 3.86 -13.39
N LEU A 130 -6.62 4.84 -12.86
CA LEU A 130 -5.58 4.61 -11.86
C LEU A 130 -5.97 5.21 -10.51
N GLY A 131 -5.81 4.41 -9.48
CA GLY A 131 -6.05 4.79 -8.10
C GLY A 131 -4.98 4.25 -7.14
N VAL A 132 -5.05 4.71 -5.90
CA VAL A 132 -4.23 4.22 -4.79
C VAL A 132 -5.13 3.49 -3.80
N ALA A 133 -4.64 2.40 -3.20
CA ALA A 133 -5.31 1.71 -2.09
C ALA A 133 -4.27 1.38 -1.03
N SER A 134 -4.23 2.14 0.07
CA SER A 134 -3.16 2.05 1.04
C SER A 134 -3.65 2.10 2.49
N GLY A 135 -2.91 1.41 3.37
CA GLY A 135 -3.10 1.48 4.82
C GLY A 135 -2.64 2.79 5.47
N ASN A 136 -2.08 3.72 4.73
CA ASN A 136 -1.75 5.06 5.22
C ASN A 136 -3.02 5.89 5.46
N LEU A 137 -2.94 6.89 6.33
CA LEU A 137 -3.90 7.99 6.34
C LEU A 137 -3.84 8.73 4.99
N GLU A 138 -4.97 9.24 4.50
CA GLU A 138 -5.08 9.86 3.18
C GLU A 138 -4.03 10.95 2.95
N SER A 139 -3.92 11.90 3.88
CA SER A 139 -2.96 13.00 3.77
C SER A 139 -1.50 12.52 3.78
N VAL A 140 -1.20 11.44 4.53
CA VAL A 140 0.14 10.84 4.59
C VAL A 140 0.45 10.12 3.28
N GLY A 141 -0.48 9.32 2.79
CA GLY A 141 -0.34 8.59 1.53
C GLY A 141 -0.12 9.54 0.35
N TRP A 142 -0.98 10.57 0.22
CA TRP A 142 -0.83 11.55 -0.85
C TRP A 142 0.47 12.34 -0.76
N LEU A 143 0.90 12.73 0.44
CA LEU A 143 2.17 13.43 0.61
C LEU A 143 3.35 12.60 0.13
N LYS A 144 3.39 11.29 0.40
CA LYS A 144 4.43 10.39 -0.11
C LYS A 144 4.40 10.30 -1.65
N VAL A 145 3.21 10.15 -2.23
CA VAL A 145 3.01 10.05 -3.68
C VAL A 145 3.37 11.36 -4.38
N GLU A 146 3.04 12.51 -3.79
CA GLU A 146 3.44 13.84 -4.27
C GLU A 146 4.95 14.05 -4.20
N ALA A 147 5.58 13.70 -3.07
CA ALA A 147 7.03 13.78 -2.91
C ALA A 147 7.79 12.91 -3.92
N ALA A 148 7.18 11.82 -4.41
CA ALA A 148 7.69 10.98 -5.48
C ALA A 148 7.41 11.53 -6.89
N GLY A 149 6.63 12.61 -7.04
CA GLY A 149 6.22 13.15 -8.35
C GLY A 149 5.22 12.26 -9.10
N LEU A 150 4.50 11.40 -8.40
CA LEU A 150 3.57 10.43 -9.02
C LEU A 150 2.09 10.85 -8.91
N ARG A 151 1.77 11.95 -8.22
CA ARG A 151 0.39 12.32 -7.90
C ARG A 151 -0.52 12.48 -9.12
N GLU A 152 0.00 12.99 -10.21
CA GLU A 152 -0.76 13.27 -11.45
C GLU A 152 -1.24 12.02 -12.21
N PHE A 153 -0.72 10.84 -11.87
CA PHE A 153 -1.18 9.59 -12.46
C PHE A 153 -2.51 9.12 -11.87
N PHE A 154 -2.83 9.50 -10.63
CA PHE A 154 -3.91 8.93 -9.87
C PHE A 154 -5.12 9.86 -9.78
N SER A 155 -6.31 9.33 -10.11
CA SER A 155 -7.58 10.05 -10.08
C SER A 155 -8.26 10.03 -8.72
N PHE A 156 -7.95 9.04 -7.87
CA PHE A 156 -8.53 8.84 -6.54
C PHE A 156 -7.64 7.97 -5.66
N GLY A 157 -7.99 7.88 -4.37
CA GLY A 157 -7.36 6.95 -3.44
C GLY A 157 -8.36 6.43 -2.42
N SER A 158 -8.10 5.24 -1.91
CA SER A 158 -8.79 4.61 -0.79
C SER A 158 -7.79 4.38 0.34
N PHE A 159 -8.11 4.90 1.54
CA PHE A 159 -7.18 5.01 2.66
C PHE A 159 -7.80 4.56 3.97
N THR A 160 -6.99 4.53 5.04
CA THR A 160 -7.41 4.01 6.34
C THR A 160 -8.28 4.96 7.16
N ASP A 161 -8.49 6.22 6.74
CA ASP A 161 -9.15 7.24 7.56
C ASP A 161 -10.48 6.80 8.18
N HIS A 162 -11.20 5.92 7.49
CA HIS A 162 -12.49 5.38 7.94
C HIS A 162 -12.51 3.85 8.03
N HIS A 163 -11.39 3.19 7.73
CA HIS A 163 -11.30 1.73 7.61
C HIS A 163 -10.04 1.21 8.28
N GLU A 164 -10.15 0.45 9.36
CA GLU A 164 -9.01 -0.21 9.99
C GLU A 164 -8.57 -1.46 9.20
N SER A 165 -9.52 -2.13 8.55
CA SER A 165 -9.24 -3.32 7.76
C SER A 165 -8.76 -2.98 6.35
N ARG A 166 -7.64 -3.59 5.92
CA ARG A 166 -7.15 -3.45 4.53
C ARG A 166 -8.17 -3.97 3.51
N ALA A 167 -8.94 -5.00 3.88
CA ALA A 167 -10.00 -5.52 3.03
C ALA A 167 -11.12 -4.49 2.77
N ASP A 168 -11.45 -3.67 3.75
CA ASP A 168 -12.47 -2.62 3.58
C ASP A 168 -11.95 -1.46 2.73
N ILE A 169 -10.65 -1.12 2.86
CA ILE A 169 -10.00 -0.16 1.97
C ILE A 169 -10.06 -0.63 0.52
N PHE A 170 -9.78 -1.92 0.26
CA PHE A 170 -9.83 -2.49 -1.09
C PHE A 170 -11.26 -2.54 -1.63
N ARG A 171 -12.25 -2.93 -0.81
CA ARG A 171 -13.68 -2.88 -1.20
C ARG A 171 -14.11 -1.46 -1.53
N GLN A 172 -13.72 -0.46 -0.74
CA GLN A 172 -14.01 0.94 -1.03
C GLN A 172 -13.38 1.36 -2.36
N GLY A 173 -12.15 0.95 -2.64
CA GLY A 173 -11.50 1.17 -3.93
C GLY A 173 -12.28 0.59 -5.11
N VAL A 174 -12.81 -0.63 -4.97
CA VAL A 174 -13.67 -1.28 -5.99
C VAL A 174 -14.97 -0.49 -6.18
N ILE A 175 -15.64 -0.10 -5.10
CA ILE A 175 -16.86 0.72 -5.15
C ILE A 175 -16.60 2.03 -5.90
N GLU A 176 -15.48 2.69 -5.64
CA GLU A 176 -15.11 3.95 -6.30
C GLU A 176 -14.86 3.74 -7.81
N VAL A 177 -14.22 2.65 -8.21
CA VAL A 177 -14.04 2.29 -9.63
C VAL A 177 -15.40 2.04 -10.28
N GLN A 178 -16.26 1.25 -9.66
CA GLN A 178 -17.58 0.92 -10.20
C GLN A 178 -18.50 2.15 -10.30
N SER A 179 -18.38 3.09 -9.38
CA SER A 179 -19.12 4.35 -9.47
C SER A 179 -18.73 5.20 -10.68
N ARG A 180 -17.48 5.09 -11.14
CA ARG A 180 -16.92 5.87 -12.27
C ARG A 180 -17.06 5.18 -13.62
N LEU A 181 -16.91 3.85 -13.65
CA LEU A 181 -16.85 3.07 -14.90
C LEU A 181 -18.05 2.14 -15.13
N GLY A 182 -18.93 2.00 -14.14
CA GLY A 182 -20.08 1.10 -14.15
C GLY A 182 -19.85 -0.18 -13.33
N GLU A 183 -20.93 -0.81 -12.90
CA GLU A 183 -20.92 -1.95 -11.95
C GLU A 183 -20.13 -3.17 -12.44
N SER A 184 -19.98 -3.34 -13.75
CA SER A 184 -19.21 -4.44 -14.35
C SER A 184 -17.71 -4.19 -14.45
N ALA A 185 -17.24 -2.99 -14.05
CA ALA A 185 -15.83 -2.63 -14.14
C ALA A 185 -14.95 -3.56 -13.28
N THR A 186 -13.87 -4.00 -13.89
CA THR A 186 -12.92 -4.94 -13.29
C THR A 186 -11.73 -4.19 -12.68
N VAL A 187 -11.26 -4.68 -11.52
CA VAL A 187 -10.16 -4.06 -10.77
C VAL A 187 -9.02 -5.05 -10.63
N CYS A 188 -7.80 -4.58 -10.87
CA CYS A 188 -6.57 -5.26 -10.53
C CYS A 188 -5.78 -4.44 -9.49
N PHE A 189 -5.50 -5.03 -8.35
CA PHE A 189 -4.61 -4.43 -7.37
C PHE A 189 -3.15 -4.77 -7.68
N ILE A 190 -2.24 -3.91 -7.25
CA ILE A 190 -0.79 -4.15 -7.27
C ILE A 190 -0.28 -3.86 -5.86
N GLY A 191 0.34 -4.86 -5.22
CA GLY A 191 0.79 -4.77 -3.85
C GLY A 191 1.95 -5.74 -3.56
N ASP A 192 2.68 -5.52 -2.47
CA ASP A 192 3.89 -6.26 -2.13
C ASP A 192 3.76 -7.13 -0.87
N THR A 193 2.57 -7.18 -0.25
CA THR A 193 2.39 -7.90 1.02
C THR A 193 1.36 -9.03 0.94
N PRO A 194 1.46 -10.04 1.84
CA PRO A 194 0.41 -11.04 2.05
C PRO A 194 -0.97 -10.45 2.31
N GLU A 195 -1.02 -9.30 3.01
CA GLU A 195 -2.29 -8.65 3.34
C GLU A 195 -2.96 -8.02 2.10
N ASP A 196 -2.19 -7.59 1.09
CA ASP A 196 -2.73 -7.14 -0.20
C ASP A 196 -3.42 -8.28 -0.93
N ILE A 197 -2.77 -9.44 -0.99
CA ILE A 197 -3.34 -10.63 -1.66
C ILE A 197 -4.65 -11.04 -0.99
N LYS A 198 -4.67 -11.12 0.35
CA LYS A 198 -5.89 -11.44 1.11
C LYS A 198 -6.99 -10.40 0.89
N ALA A 199 -6.64 -9.12 0.94
CA ALA A 199 -7.60 -8.02 0.77
C ALA A 199 -8.21 -8.02 -0.64
N ALA A 200 -7.40 -8.24 -1.69
CA ALA A 200 -7.89 -8.34 -3.06
C ALA A 200 -8.86 -9.53 -3.25
N ARG A 201 -8.54 -10.68 -2.66
CA ARG A 201 -9.45 -11.85 -2.66
C ARG A 201 -10.78 -11.54 -1.97
N LEU A 202 -10.74 -10.87 -0.80
CA LEU A 202 -11.95 -10.47 -0.07
C LEU A 202 -12.75 -9.38 -0.78
N ALA A 203 -12.12 -8.60 -1.65
CA ALA A 203 -12.75 -7.63 -2.54
C ALA A 203 -13.18 -8.24 -3.90
N ASN A 204 -13.05 -9.57 -4.07
CA ASN A 204 -13.34 -10.29 -5.31
C ASN A 204 -12.64 -9.68 -6.54
N SER A 205 -11.39 -9.29 -6.39
CA SER A 205 -10.59 -8.59 -7.40
C SER A 205 -9.32 -9.34 -7.73
N LYS A 206 -8.68 -8.98 -8.84
CA LYS A 206 -7.38 -9.49 -9.25
C LYS A 206 -6.25 -8.80 -8.48
N ILE A 207 -5.10 -9.50 -8.36
CA ILE A 207 -3.91 -8.98 -7.71
C ILE A 207 -2.64 -9.42 -8.44
N VAL A 208 -1.78 -8.45 -8.73
CA VAL A 208 -0.37 -8.67 -9.07
C VAL A 208 0.45 -8.42 -7.82
N ALA A 209 1.11 -9.44 -7.31
CA ALA A 209 2.05 -9.32 -6.22
C ALA A 209 3.43 -8.92 -6.76
N VAL A 210 4.06 -7.91 -6.16
CA VAL A 210 5.43 -7.45 -6.50
C VAL A 210 6.36 -7.69 -5.31
N CYS A 211 7.59 -8.17 -5.58
CA CYS A 211 8.57 -8.48 -4.54
C CYS A 211 9.52 -7.29 -4.28
N THR A 212 9.01 -6.07 -4.36
CA THR A 212 9.79 -4.82 -4.15
C THR A 212 9.81 -4.37 -2.69
N GLY A 213 8.94 -4.92 -1.85
CA GLY A 213 8.92 -4.72 -0.40
C GLY A 213 9.84 -5.69 0.34
N ILE A 214 9.41 -6.13 1.52
CA ILE A 214 10.21 -7.05 2.37
C ILE A 214 9.93 -8.53 2.13
N PHE A 215 8.82 -8.86 1.47
CA PHE A 215 8.40 -10.24 1.24
C PHE A 215 9.04 -10.82 -0.01
N THR A 216 9.48 -12.06 0.08
CA THR A 216 10.06 -12.79 -1.05
C THR A 216 8.98 -13.35 -1.97
N ALA A 217 9.37 -13.77 -3.18
CA ALA A 217 8.46 -14.43 -4.09
C ALA A 217 7.83 -15.70 -3.49
N ASP A 218 8.57 -16.43 -2.67
CA ASP A 218 8.06 -17.64 -2.02
C ASP A 218 7.03 -17.30 -0.94
N ASP A 219 7.23 -16.21 -0.19
CA ASP A 219 6.25 -15.72 0.80
C ASP A 219 4.91 -15.30 0.16
N LEU A 220 4.95 -14.79 -1.07
CA LEU A 220 3.75 -14.29 -1.75
C LEU A 220 3.06 -15.36 -2.60
N ARG A 221 3.82 -16.22 -3.29
CA ARG A 221 3.26 -17.23 -4.22
C ARG A 221 2.38 -18.26 -3.57
N HIS A 222 2.66 -18.66 -2.32
CA HIS A 222 1.82 -19.64 -1.62
C HIS A 222 0.42 -19.12 -1.29
N LEU A 223 0.19 -17.81 -1.40
CA LEU A 223 -1.13 -17.17 -1.29
C LEU A 223 -1.86 -17.07 -2.65
N GLU A 224 -1.27 -17.64 -3.69
CA GLU A 224 -1.85 -17.78 -5.03
C GLU A 224 -2.34 -16.44 -5.62
N PRO A 225 -1.50 -15.37 -5.71
CA PRO A 225 -1.88 -14.16 -6.46
C PRO A 225 -2.10 -14.50 -7.94
N ASP A 226 -2.82 -13.65 -8.68
CA ASP A 226 -3.04 -13.86 -10.11
C ASP A 226 -1.74 -13.78 -10.92
N ALA A 227 -0.78 -12.94 -10.45
CA ALA A 227 0.61 -12.93 -10.87
C ALA A 227 1.52 -12.57 -9.71
N CYS A 228 2.78 -13.03 -9.74
CA CYS A 228 3.81 -12.66 -8.78
C CYS A 228 5.10 -12.38 -9.55
N VAL A 229 5.56 -11.13 -9.49
CA VAL A 229 6.71 -10.61 -10.26
C VAL A 229 7.79 -10.07 -9.32
N ALA A 230 9.04 -10.04 -9.77
CA ALA A 230 10.13 -9.47 -8.96
C ALA A 230 9.95 -7.95 -8.77
N SER A 231 9.50 -7.27 -9.82
CA SER A 231 9.17 -5.83 -9.78
C SER A 231 8.19 -5.48 -10.90
N CYS A 232 7.68 -4.27 -10.92
CA CYS A 232 6.84 -3.77 -12.00
C CYS A 232 7.56 -3.74 -13.37
N ALA A 233 8.90 -3.79 -13.41
CA ALA A 233 9.64 -3.89 -14.67
C ALA A 233 9.28 -5.16 -15.47
N ASP A 234 8.97 -6.25 -14.76
CA ASP A 234 8.60 -7.51 -15.40
C ASP A 234 7.23 -7.44 -16.11
N LEU A 235 6.39 -6.46 -15.76
CA LEU A 235 5.09 -6.21 -16.40
C LEU A 235 5.21 -5.54 -17.78
N LEU A 236 6.33 -4.88 -18.04
CA LEU A 236 6.62 -4.18 -19.31
C LEU A 236 7.27 -5.10 -20.36
N THR A 237 7.74 -6.26 -19.96
CA THR A 237 8.34 -7.23 -20.90
C THR A 237 7.24 -7.92 -21.69
N LYS A 238 7.24 -7.65 -23.02
CA LYS A 238 6.32 -8.27 -23.99
C LYS A 238 6.68 -9.73 -24.27
#